data_82bc5a1789e966ebc03d0d3d6a549c93
#
_entry.id   82bc5a1789e966ebc03d0d3d6a549c93
#
_cell.length_a   1.000
_cell.length_b   1.000
_cell.length_c   1.000
_cell.angle_alpha   90.00
_cell.angle_beta   90.00
_cell.angle_gamma   90.00
#
_symmetry.space_group_name_H-M   'P 1'
#
loop_
_entity.id
_entity.type
_entity.pdbx_description
1 polymer ?
#
loop_
_entity_poly.entity_id
_entity_poly.type
_entity_poly.pdbx_seq_one_letter_code
_entity_poly.pdbx_strand_id
1 'polypeptide(L)'
;MATIVVLRLLLVGCIARPMKTSTRLALILSSLLLCVTVSARAENLGEILERAELGALAGTWVDEDSNGEAISLTYTWRIENYVLALSVKRPNNNSEAMIAVDPKTGEVVHVTANEKGGMGRGKWAEENGVATLTLKFANLGKEEMSLKITHRIVDNKQLVVGLKNVETDEGGEMILVRKSE
;
A
#
# COMPACT_ATOMS: atom_id res chain seq x y z
N MET A 1 -4.65 1.69 -17.11
CA MET A 1 -5.50 1.78 -18.34
C MET A 1 -6.41 2.98 -18.17
N ALA A 2 -6.18 4.04 -18.92
CA ALA A 2 -6.96 5.27 -18.84
C ALA A 2 -8.26 5.08 -19.64
N THR A 3 -9.41 5.10 -18.98
CA THR A 3 -10.73 5.04 -19.60
C THR A 3 -11.06 6.43 -20.15
N ILE A 4 -10.96 6.60 -21.46
CA ILE A 4 -11.41 7.81 -22.17
C ILE A 4 -12.93 7.74 -22.27
N VAL A 5 -13.61 8.56 -21.47
CA VAL A 5 -15.06 8.77 -21.59
C VAL A 5 -15.28 9.78 -22.73
N VAL A 6 -15.70 9.29 -23.89
CA VAL A 6 -16.13 10.13 -25.00
C VAL A 6 -17.54 10.62 -24.72
N LEU A 7 -17.66 11.87 -24.30
CA LEU A 7 -18.94 12.57 -24.16
C LEU A 7 -19.47 12.95 -25.55
N ARG A 8 -20.42 12.19 -26.10
CA ARG A 8 -21.17 12.56 -27.32
C ARG A 8 -22.09 13.73 -27.00
N LEU A 9 -21.75 14.90 -27.51
CA LEU A 9 -22.63 16.06 -27.54
C LEU A 9 -23.72 15.84 -28.60
N LEU A 10 -24.97 15.63 -28.17
CA LEU A 10 -26.17 15.67 -29.02
C LEU A 10 -26.46 17.13 -29.35
N LEU A 11 -26.19 17.53 -30.60
CA LEU A 11 -26.64 18.80 -31.17
C LEU A 11 -28.13 18.69 -31.48
N VAL A 12 -28.97 19.16 -30.58
CA VAL A 12 -30.38 19.47 -30.88
C VAL A 12 -30.42 20.88 -31.44
N GLY A 13 -30.83 21.00 -32.68
CA GLY A 13 -30.98 22.27 -33.36
C GLY A 13 -32.06 23.13 -32.68
N CYS A 14 -31.65 24.21 -32.04
CA CYS A 14 -32.52 25.28 -31.60
C CYS A 14 -32.33 26.51 -32.49
N ILE A 15 -33.45 26.93 -33.02
CA ILE A 15 -33.65 28.11 -33.87
C ILE A 15 -33.06 29.35 -33.16
N ALA A 16 -32.09 29.97 -33.83
CA ALA A 16 -31.35 31.10 -33.29
C ALA A 16 -32.22 32.37 -33.26
N ARG A 17 -32.61 32.81 -32.08
CA ARG A 17 -32.97 34.24 -31.84
C ARG A 17 -31.66 35.00 -31.56
N PRO A 18 -31.50 36.25 -32.07
CA PRO A 18 -30.28 37.02 -31.83
C PRO A 18 -30.21 37.47 -30.36
N MET A 19 -29.39 36.80 -29.60
CA MET A 19 -29.03 37.20 -28.22
C MET A 19 -28.03 38.34 -28.26
N LYS A 20 -28.30 39.37 -27.41
CA LYS A 20 -27.43 40.56 -27.26
C LYS A 20 -26.02 40.09 -26.81
N THR A 21 -24.98 40.74 -27.33
CA THR A 21 -23.58 40.41 -27.24
C THR A 21 -23.06 40.20 -25.81
N SER A 22 -23.70 40.86 -24.80
CA SER A 22 -23.33 40.75 -23.38
C SER A 22 -23.62 39.39 -22.78
N THR A 23 -24.66 38.67 -23.26
CA THR A 23 -25.04 37.34 -22.73
C THR A 23 -24.12 36.22 -23.23
N ARG A 24 -23.51 36.44 -24.42
CA ARG A 24 -22.53 35.48 -24.98
C ARG A 24 -21.21 35.48 -24.24
N LEU A 25 -20.77 36.67 -23.71
CA LEU A 25 -19.55 36.78 -22.96
C LEU A 25 -19.66 36.12 -21.59
N ALA A 26 -20.84 36.22 -20.94
CA ALA A 26 -21.08 35.59 -19.66
C ALA A 26 -21.11 34.05 -19.70
N LEU A 27 -21.62 33.47 -20.81
CA LEU A 27 -21.61 32.00 -21.02
C LEU A 27 -20.22 31.43 -21.28
N ILE A 28 -19.34 32.17 -21.94
CA ILE A 28 -17.96 31.77 -22.21
C ILE A 28 -17.12 31.84 -20.92
N LEU A 29 -17.33 32.86 -20.08
CA LEU A 29 -16.65 32.97 -18.80
C LEU A 29 -17.07 31.90 -17.80
N SER A 30 -18.35 31.46 -17.85
CA SER A 30 -18.87 30.39 -16.98
C SER A 30 -18.31 29.00 -17.35
N SER A 31 -18.00 28.74 -18.61
CA SER A 31 -17.41 27.46 -19.04
C SER A 31 -15.91 27.36 -18.73
N LEU A 32 -15.20 28.49 -18.59
CA LEU A 32 -13.77 28.50 -18.25
C LEU A 32 -13.50 28.27 -16.75
N LEU A 33 -14.50 28.47 -15.89
CA LEU A 33 -14.34 28.31 -14.45
C LEU A 33 -14.53 26.87 -13.96
N LEU A 34 -14.94 25.93 -14.82
CA LEU A 34 -15.18 24.53 -14.46
C LEU A 34 -13.97 23.60 -14.66
N CYS A 35 -12.85 24.11 -15.16
CA CYS A 35 -11.58 23.36 -15.17
C CYS A 35 -10.81 23.58 -13.87
N VAL A 36 -11.44 23.36 -12.73
CA VAL A 36 -10.71 23.07 -11.49
C VAL A 36 -10.10 21.68 -11.69
N THR A 37 -8.89 21.63 -12.19
CA THR A 37 -8.07 20.41 -12.14
C THR A 37 -7.89 20.09 -10.65
N VAL A 38 -8.67 19.16 -10.14
CA VAL A 38 -8.36 18.50 -8.88
C VAL A 38 -7.05 17.77 -9.16
N SER A 39 -5.95 18.42 -8.82
CA SER A 39 -4.66 17.72 -8.74
C SER A 39 -4.84 16.65 -7.69
N ALA A 40 -5.07 15.40 -8.14
CA ALA A 40 -5.03 14.28 -7.24
C ALA A 40 -3.60 14.24 -6.67
N ARG A 41 -3.46 14.72 -5.44
CA ARG A 41 -2.21 14.58 -4.70
C ARG A 41 -1.98 13.08 -4.54
N ALA A 42 -0.80 12.61 -4.97
CA ALA A 42 -0.41 11.23 -4.71
C ALA A 42 -0.40 11.00 -3.19
N GLU A 43 -1.11 9.96 -2.74
CA GLU A 43 -1.13 9.59 -1.33
C GLU A 43 0.27 9.19 -0.87
N ASN A 44 0.63 9.59 0.34
CA ASN A 44 1.84 9.11 0.98
C ASN A 44 1.59 7.75 1.65
N LEU A 45 2.66 7.07 2.10
CA LEU A 45 2.54 5.74 2.71
C LEU A 45 1.67 5.76 3.99
N GLY A 46 1.76 6.82 4.80
CA GLY A 46 0.95 6.95 6.02
C GLY A 46 -0.54 6.98 5.71
N GLU A 47 -0.98 7.79 4.73
CA GLU A 47 -2.37 7.86 4.28
C GLU A 47 -2.87 6.51 3.75
N ILE A 48 -2.01 5.77 3.03
CA ILE A 48 -2.33 4.42 2.52
C ILE A 48 -2.50 3.43 3.67
N LEU A 49 -1.61 3.45 4.67
CA LEU A 49 -1.72 2.58 5.84
C LEU A 49 -2.97 2.87 6.68
N GLU A 50 -3.32 4.15 6.88
CA GLU A 50 -4.55 4.52 7.58
C GLU A 50 -5.78 3.98 6.85
N ARG A 51 -5.86 4.12 5.53
CA ARG A 51 -6.98 3.60 4.72
C ARG A 51 -7.06 2.07 4.75
N ALA A 52 -5.90 1.38 4.84
CA ALA A 52 -5.81 -0.08 4.95
C ALA A 52 -6.01 -0.61 6.38
N GLU A 53 -6.45 0.24 7.33
CA GLU A 53 -6.61 -0.09 8.75
C GLU A 53 -5.29 -0.56 9.42
N LEU A 54 -4.15 -0.14 8.88
CA LEU A 54 -2.80 -0.42 9.38
C LEU A 54 -2.11 0.82 9.97
N GLY A 55 -2.83 1.91 10.25
CA GLY A 55 -2.27 3.14 10.80
C GLY A 55 -1.49 2.92 12.10
N ALA A 56 -1.92 1.93 12.91
CA ALA A 56 -1.25 1.54 14.15
C ALA A 56 -0.10 0.54 13.93
N LEU A 57 0.38 0.28 12.70
CA LEU A 57 1.39 -0.75 12.42
C LEU A 57 2.75 -0.43 13.03
N ALA A 58 3.15 0.84 13.09
CA ALA A 58 4.43 1.26 13.66
C ALA A 58 4.55 0.84 15.13
N GLY A 59 5.70 0.26 15.50
CA GLY A 59 5.97 -0.31 16.81
C GLY A 59 6.52 -1.73 16.74
N THR A 60 6.65 -2.38 17.90
CA THR A 60 7.16 -3.75 18.00
C THR A 60 6.03 -4.72 18.31
N TRP A 61 5.97 -5.78 17.53
CA TRP A 61 5.01 -6.87 17.64
C TRP A 61 5.75 -8.17 17.90
N VAL A 62 5.30 -8.94 18.88
CA VAL A 62 5.98 -10.16 19.34
C VAL A 62 4.98 -11.30 19.47
N ASP A 63 5.44 -12.54 19.33
CA ASP A 63 4.64 -13.66 19.76
C ASP A 63 4.52 -13.64 21.30
N GLU A 64 3.32 -13.88 21.79
CA GLU A 64 3.00 -13.74 23.22
C GLU A 64 3.66 -14.84 24.02
N ASP A 65 3.64 -16.08 23.54
CA ASP A 65 4.10 -17.26 24.26
C ASP A 65 5.60 -17.22 24.59
N SER A 66 6.45 -16.73 23.69
CA SER A 66 7.89 -16.60 23.91
C SER A 66 8.35 -15.17 24.24
N ASN A 67 7.41 -14.23 24.41
CA ASN A 67 7.70 -12.81 24.59
C ASN A 67 8.65 -12.24 23.52
N GLY A 68 8.55 -12.78 22.31
CA GLY A 68 9.30 -12.33 21.12
C GLY A 68 10.62 -13.07 20.90
N GLU A 69 10.94 -14.11 21.65
CA GLU A 69 12.13 -14.93 21.39
C GLU A 69 11.99 -15.74 20.10
N ALA A 70 10.78 -16.25 19.78
CA ALA A 70 10.53 -16.99 18.57
C ALA A 70 10.42 -16.04 17.34
N ILE A 71 9.73 -14.91 17.48
CA ILE A 71 9.63 -13.90 16.43
C ILE A 71 9.31 -12.51 17.00
N SER A 72 9.98 -11.50 16.46
CA SER A 72 9.68 -10.09 16.71
C SER A 72 9.69 -9.31 15.39
N LEU A 73 8.63 -8.54 15.16
CA LEU A 73 8.49 -7.61 14.04
C LEU A 73 8.54 -6.18 14.59
N THR A 74 9.47 -5.37 14.12
CA THR A 74 9.55 -3.96 14.49
C THR A 74 9.39 -3.08 13.27
N TYR A 75 8.31 -2.29 13.23
CA TYR A 75 8.05 -1.30 12.20
C TYR A 75 8.44 0.08 12.72
N THR A 76 9.32 0.77 11.99
CA THR A 76 9.85 2.08 12.38
C THR A 76 9.84 3.03 11.19
N TRP A 77 9.25 4.21 11.34
CA TRP A 77 9.36 5.26 10.36
C TRP A 77 10.82 5.72 10.22
N ARG A 78 11.37 5.63 9.00
CA ARG A 78 12.68 6.21 8.65
C ARG A 78 12.52 7.63 8.14
N ILE A 79 11.44 7.85 7.41
CA ILE A 79 10.95 9.17 7.02
C ILE A 79 9.46 9.13 7.31
N GLU A 80 9.02 9.96 8.25
CA GLU A 80 7.63 9.97 8.73
C GLU A 80 6.64 10.04 7.58
N ASN A 81 5.66 9.13 7.57
CA ASN A 81 4.63 8.97 6.54
C ASN A 81 5.12 8.60 5.12
N TYR A 82 6.42 8.45 4.87
CA TYR A 82 6.94 8.18 3.52
C TYR A 82 7.73 6.87 3.42
N VAL A 83 8.55 6.55 4.42
CA VAL A 83 9.40 5.36 4.39
C VAL A 83 9.31 4.62 5.71
N LEU A 84 8.77 3.41 5.67
CA LEU A 84 8.66 2.51 6.82
C LEU A 84 9.70 1.40 6.69
N ALA A 85 10.51 1.20 7.73
CA ALA A 85 11.40 0.05 7.85
C ALA A 85 10.73 -1.05 8.66
N LEU A 86 10.97 -2.30 8.30
CA LEU A 86 10.59 -3.48 9.05
C LEU A 86 11.86 -4.27 9.42
N SER A 87 12.05 -4.52 10.71
CA SER A 87 13.03 -5.47 11.21
C SER A 87 12.32 -6.73 11.68
N VAL A 88 12.70 -7.87 11.16
CA VAL A 88 12.19 -9.19 11.59
C VAL A 88 13.30 -9.93 12.29
N LYS A 89 13.12 -10.23 13.57
CA LYS A 89 14.08 -11.01 14.37
C LYS A 89 13.52 -12.41 14.63
N ARG A 90 14.34 -13.42 14.38
CA ARG A 90 14.08 -14.83 14.64
C ARG A 90 15.38 -15.50 15.07
N PRO A 91 15.35 -16.61 15.83
CA PRO A 91 16.57 -17.25 16.35
C PRO A 91 17.64 -17.57 15.31
N ASN A 92 17.23 -17.86 14.07
CA ASN A 92 18.14 -18.39 13.05
C ASN A 92 18.19 -17.54 11.77
N ASN A 93 17.47 -16.44 11.69
CA ASN A 93 17.42 -15.63 10.48
C ASN A 93 16.78 -14.26 10.74
N ASN A 94 17.59 -13.23 10.76
CA ASN A 94 17.11 -11.84 10.82
C ASN A 94 16.95 -11.29 9.42
N SER A 95 15.98 -10.42 9.24
CA SER A 95 15.79 -9.71 7.97
C SER A 95 15.35 -8.27 8.20
N GLU A 96 15.73 -7.42 7.26
CA GLU A 96 15.35 -6.01 7.20
C GLU A 96 14.62 -5.72 5.91
N ALA A 97 13.65 -4.82 5.96
CA ALA A 97 12.95 -4.37 4.78
C ALA A 97 12.69 -2.86 4.80
N MET A 98 12.51 -2.31 3.61
CA MET A 98 12.07 -0.94 3.37
C MET A 98 10.77 -0.96 2.58
N ILE A 99 9.82 -0.15 3.01
CA ILE A 99 8.49 -0.01 2.43
C ILE A 99 8.29 1.46 2.07
N ALA A 100 7.93 1.75 0.83
CA ALA A 100 7.71 3.11 0.34
C ALA A 100 6.75 3.10 -0.85
N VAL A 101 6.21 4.27 -1.20
CA VAL A 101 5.41 4.45 -2.42
C VAL A 101 6.33 4.79 -3.59
N ASP A 102 6.20 4.06 -4.70
CA ASP A 102 6.84 4.43 -5.97
C ASP A 102 6.14 5.67 -6.55
N PRO A 103 6.84 6.81 -6.68
CA PRO A 103 6.22 8.06 -7.11
C PRO A 103 5.74 8.04 -8.58
N LYS A 104 6.19 7.08 -9.38
CA LYS A 104 5.78 6.94 -10.79
C LYS A 104 4.50 6.13 -10.95
N THR A 105 4.33 5.11 -10.13
CA THR A 105 3.21 4.15 -10.25
C THR A 105 2.16 4.31 -9.17
N GLY A 106 2.51 4.94 -8.03
CA GLY A 106 1.67 5.00 -6.83
C GLY A 106 1.59 3.66 -6.07
N GLU A 107 2.36 2.65 -6.49
CA GLU A 107 2.37 1.33 -5.85
C GLU A 107 3.21 1.36 -4.57
N VAL A 108 2.75 0.67 -3.54
CA VAL A 108 3.55 0.45 -2.33
C VAL A 108 4.52 -0.69 -2.58
N VAL A 109 5.82 -0.36 -2.62
CA VAL A 109 6.89 -1.32 -2.87
C VAL A 109 7.56 -1.75 -1.58
N HIS A 110 8.03 -3.01 -1.57
CA HIS A 110 8.72 -3.64 -0.46
C HIS A 110 10.01 -4.26 -0.97
N VAL A 111 11.13 -3.93 -0.32
CA VAL A 111 12.42 -4.55 -0.60
C VAL A 111 12.96 -5.09 0.72
N THR A 112 13.35 -6.36 0.73
CA THR A 112 13.86 -7.03 1.94
C THR A 112 15.17 -7.75 1.66
N ALA A 113 16.00 -7.87 2.70
CA ALA A 113 17.18 -8.72 2.71
C ALA A 113 17.32 -9.42 4.07
N ASN A 114 17.99 -10.56 4.08
CA ASN A 114 18.27 -11.29 5.32
C ASN A 114 19.76 -11.50 5.54
N GLU A 115 20.15 -11.88 6.76
CA GLU A 115 21.56 -12.11 7.14
C GLU A 115 22.23 -13.29 6.40
N LYS A 116 21.45 -14.14 5.72
CA LYS A 116 21.95 -15.28 4.92
C LYS A 116 22.13 -14.91 3.44
N GLY A 117 22.13 -13.62 3.10
CA GLY A 117 22.29 -13.14 1.72
C GLY A 117 21.04 -13.33 0.85
N GLY A 118 19.90 -13.67 1.43
CA GLY A 118 18.63 -13.68 0.72
C GLY A 118 18.11 -12.27 0.48
N MET A 119 17.41 -12.07 -0.63
CA MET A 119 16.82 -10.81 -1.03
C MET A 119 15.44 -11.03 -1.62
N GLY A 120 14.54 -10.10 -1.38
CA GLY A 120 13.20 -10.12 -1.95
C GLY A 120 12.72 -8.75 -2.37
N ARG A 121 11.78 -8.74 -3.32
CA ARG A 121 11.06 -7.56 -3.75
C ARG A 121 9.59 -7.89 -3.94
N GLY A 122 8.72 -7.01 -3.48
CA GLY A 122 7.29 -7.22 -3.57
C GLY A 122 6.51 -5.92 -3.64
N LYS A 123 5.21 -6.08 -3.74
CA LYS A 123 4.23 -4.99 -3.77
C LYS A 123 3.10 -5.29 -2.80
N TRP A 124 2.68 -4.25 -2.12
CA TRP A 124 1.48 -4.29 -1.28
C TRP A 124 0.26 -3.89 -2.10
N ALA A 125 -0.82 -4.60 -1.90
CA ALA A 125 -2.13 -4.29 -2.46
C ALA A 125 -3.21 -4.70 -1.45
N GLU A 126 -4.41 -4.16 -1.60
CA GLU A 126 -5.57 -4.66 -0.91
C GLU A 126 -6.17 -5.83 -1.71
N GLU A 127 -6.28 -6.99 -1.09
CA GLU A 127 -6.96 -8.16 -1.65
C GLU A 127 -8.08 -8.58 -0.69
N ASN A 128 -9.33 -8.49 -1.14
CA ASN A 128 -10.53 -8.83 -0.34
C ASN A 128 -10.62 -8.09 1.01
N GLY A 129 -10.24 -6.81 1.03
CA GLY A 129 -10.24 -6.00 2.24
C GLY A 129 -9.06 -6.25 3.19
N VAL A 130 -8.02 -6.99 2.75
CA VAL A 130 -6.86 -7.30 3.57
C VAL A 130 -5.58 -6.80 2.89
N ALA A 131 -4.74 -6.11 3.64
CA ALA A 131 -3.43 -5.67 3.15
C ALA A 131 -2.55 -6.90 2.86
N THR A 132 -2.20 -7.08 1.60
CA THR A 132 -1.48 -8.26 1.10
C THR A 132 -0.20 -7.84 0.39
N LEU A 133 0.93 -8.39 0.84
CA LEU A 133 2.22 -8.29 0.16
C LEU A 133 2.41 -9.52 -0.73
N THR A 134 2.57 -9.31 -2.03
CA THR A 134 3.07 -10.34 -2.94
C THR A 134 4.57 -10.14 -3.10
N LEU A 135 5.37 -11.08 -2.59
CA LEU A 135 6.81 -11.00 -2.47
C LEU A 135 7.48 -12.12 -3.26
N LYS A 136 8.39 -11.78 -4.15
CA LYS A 136 9.35 -12.70 -4.74
C LYS A 136 10.64 -12.65 -3.93
N PHE A 137 11.08 -13.82 -3.46
CA PHE A 137 12.21 -13.93 -2.55
C PHE A 137 13.13 -15.09 -2.95
N ALA A 138 14.43 -14.85 -2.94
CA ALA A 138 15.43 -15.89 -3.17
C ALA A 138 16.55 -15.81 -2.12
N ASN A 139 16.99 -16.95 -1.61
CA ASN A 139 18.23 -17.05 -0.87
C ASN A 139 19.40 -17.27 -1.84
N LEU A 140 20.60 -16.89 -1.42
CA LEU A 140 21.80 -17.05 -2.24
C LEU A 140 21.95 -18.50 -2.72
N GLY A 141 22.04 -18.69 -4.05
CA GLY A 141 22.21 -20.00 -4.70
C GLY A 141 20.97 -20.90 -4.66
N LYS A 142 19.78 -20.36 -4.34
CA LYS A 142 18.51 -21.08 -4.36
C LYS A 142 17.54 -20.45 -5.37
N GLU A 143 16.56 -21.24 -5.77
CA GLU A 143 15.46 -20.76 -6.63
C GLU A 143 14.62 -19.69 -5.93
N GLU A 144 14.03 -18.81 -6.73
CA GLU A 144 13.09 -17.80 -6.28
C GLU A 144 11.78 -18.47 -5.88
N MET A 145 11.20 -18.03 -4.79
CA MET A 145 9.87 -18.42 -4.32
C MET A 145 8.93 -17.21 -4.31
N SER A 146 7.66 -17.45 -4.55
CA SER A 146 6.61 -16.43 -4.47
C SER A 146 5.82 -16.60 -3.18
N LEU A 147 5.75 -15.54 -2.39
CA LEU A 147 5.06 -15.54 -1.10
C LEU A 147 3.93 -14.51 -1.11
N LYS A 148 2.79 -14.87 -0.53
CA LYS A 148 1.76 -13.92 -0.09
C LYS A 148 1.82 -13.75 1.41
N ILE A 149 1.89 -12.50 1.86
CA ILE A 149 1.95 -12.15 3.27
C ILE A 149 0.83 -11.16 3.55
N THR A 150 -0.11 -11.54 4.40
CA THR A 150 -1.25 -10.71 4.78
C THR A 150 -1.02 -10.06 6.14
N HIS A 151 -1.54 -8.84 6.31
CA HIS A 151 -1.48 -8.11 7.56
C HIS A 151 -2.86 -7.59 7.93
N ARG A 152 -3.26 -7.80 9.18
CA ARG A 152 -4.50 -7.29 9.76
C ARG A 152 -4.27 -6.92 11.23
N ILE A 153 -4.61 -5.70 11.61
CA ILE A 153 -4.59 -5.26 13.02
C ILE A 153 -5.99 -5.49 13.62
N VAL A 154 -6.03 -6.08 14.80
CA VAL A 154 -7.25 -6.33 15.57
C VAL A 154 -7.19 -5.53 16.86
N ASP A 155 -8.19 -4.67 17.07
CA ASP A 155 -8.37 -3.84 18.27
C ASP A 155 -7.11 -3.04 18.70
N ASN A 156 -6.23 -2.68 17.75
CA ASN A 156 -4.94 -2.03 17.96
C ASN A 156 -3.97 -2.78 18.92
N LYS A 157 -4.27 -4.04 19.24
CA LYS A 157 -3.52 -4.86 20.21
C LYS A 157 -2.86 -6.08 19.59
N GLN A 158 -3.44 -6.59 18.51
CA GLN A 158 -2.95 -7.79 17.84
C GLN A 158 -2.67 -7.48 16.37
N LEU A 159 -1.57 -8.02 15.85
CA LEU A 159 -1.22 -8.06 14.45
C LEU A 159 -1.33 -9.52 13.98
N VAL A 160 -2.28 -9.82 13.13
CA VAL A 160 -2.41 -11.12 12.48
C VAL A 160 -1.63 -11.09 11.17
N VAL A 161 -0.62 -11.94 11.07
CA VAL A 161 0.21 -12.07 9.87
C VAL A 161 0.01 -13.45 9.28
N GLY A 162 -0.57 -13.51 8.08
CA GLY A 162 -0.64 -14.72 7.28
C GLY A 162 0.57 -14.82 6.35
N LEU A 163 1.11 -16.02 6.20
CA LEU A 163 2.18 -16.32 5.24
C LEU A 163 1.76 -17.52 4.40
N LYS A 164 1.85 -17.40 3.08
CA LYS A 164 1.50 -18.47 2.13
C LYS A 164 2.50 -18.52 0.99
N ASN A 165 3.01 -19.70 0.69
CA ASN A 165 3.75 -19.95 -0.53
C ASN A 165 2.74 -20.08 -1.69
N VAL A 166 2.91 -19.29 -2.75
CA VAL A 166 1.97 -19.24 -3.88
C VAL A 166 2.01 -20.52 -4.71
N GLU A 167 3.16 -21.20 -4.75
CA GLU A 167 3.39 -22.37 -5.61
C GLU A 167 2.91 -23.67 -4.93
N THR A 168 3.17 -23.83 -3.63
CA THR A 168 2.81 -25.05 -2.88
C THR A 168 1.47 -24.94 -2.15
N ASP A 169 0.89 -23.75 -2.06
CA ASP A 169 -0.30 -23.42 -1.26
C ASP A 169 -0.11 -23.63 0.26
N GLU A 170 1.10 -23.95 0.68
CA GLU A 170 1.45 -24.14 2.09
C GLU A 170 1.60 -22.80 2.79
N GLY A 171 1.15 -22.73 4.04
CA GLY A 171 1.23 -21.51 4.82
C GLY A 171 0.60 -21.62 6.19
N GLY A 172 0.49 -20.50 6.87
CA GLY A 172 -0.13 -20.40 8.19
C GLY A 172 -0.30 -18.95 8.60
N GLU A 173 -0.96 -18.78 9.73
CA GLU A 173 -1.12 -17.47 10.36
C GLU A 173 -0.39 -17.46 11.72
N MET A 174 0.11 -16.30 12.09
CA MET A 174 0.62 -16.01 13.42
C MET A 174 -0.10 -14.80 13.99
N ILE A 175 -0.37 -14.84 15.28
CA ILE A 175 -0.95 -13.72 16.03
C ILE A 175 0.18 -13.14 16.90
N LEU A 176 0.45 -11.87 16.70
CA LEU A 176 1.46 -11.13 17.45
C LEU A 176 0.77 -10.07 18.31
N VAL A 177 1.29 -9.84 19.50
CA VAL A 177 0.82 -8.79 20.39
C VAL A 177 1.78 -7.61 20.38
N ARG A 178 1.26 -6.42 20.66
CA ARG A 178 2.11 -5.24 20.78
C ARG A 178 2.98 -5.36 22.02
N LYS A 179 4.29 -5.25 21.84
CA LYS A 179 5.23 -5.23 22.98
C LYS A 179 5.00 -3.94 23.77
N SER A 180 4.68 -4.09 25.06
CA SER A 180 4.68 -2.97 26.00
C SER A 180 6.11 -2.45 26.22
N GLU A 181 6.25 -1.12 26.25
CA GLU A 181 7.51 -0.46 26.61
C GLU A 181 7.88 -0.71 28.06
#